data_2ccdd31d07c9425b6c54e499516f0a40
#
_entry.id   2ccdd31d07c9425b6c54e499516f0a40
#
_cell.length_a   1.000
_cell.length_b   1.000
_cell.length_c   1.000
_cell.angle_alpha   90.00
_cell.angle_beta   90.00
_cell.angle_gamma   90.00
#
_symmetry.space_group_name_H-M   'P 1'
#
loop_
_entity.id
_entity.type
_entity.pdbx_description
1 polymer ?
#
loop_
_entity_poly.entity_id
_entity_poly.type
_entity_poly.pdbx_seq_one_letter_code
_entity_poly.pdbx_strand_id
1 'polypeptide(L)'
;MIDFNIHTESSNSNARSGTLKLNGKKIETPFLWIGSFLLQNPKPWEYFPMDGIFLNAYELIEKDKTNDFFQNGETIHDKIGNDKLFLMDSGGFQLLKKDIKLDPEHVLNIYHKVKPDIGVILDFPFHPSALDKRKQRWKKTLKNTEFMIQNSQDIVLMPVIHGYTIKEIEKACREIKKISDPQLIGMGSIVPILRSLKSSNIPKLDDKSNSFKLLIKMVSMIRTEFPDSFLHAFGVGSASTMHLMLALGVDSVDSMSWRMKAAYGAIQLPGLSDRFVFSKNRKKGRIPLKEFSLLEKCSCPICKKHPILEDRISAYSNMKNGTFFNRAIHNAFVLKEEEKNFKNSVMKNKVLDFFNSRSKKNRSYLVFNKYLENFGFNT
;
A
#
# COMPACT_ATOMS: atom_id res chain seq x y z
N MET A 1 -6.65 4.75 22.68
CA MET A 1 -5.26 4.27 22.91
C MET A 1 -4.86 3.37 21.74
N ILE A 2 -3.67 3.53 21.22
CA ILE A 2 -3.11 2.65 20.19
C ILE A 2 -2.23 1.59 20.84
N ASP A 3 -2.27 0.36 20.34
CA ASP A 3 -1.48 -0.77 20.83
C ASP A 3 -1.10 -1.66 19.66
N PHE A 4 0.20 -1.94 19.50
CA PHE A 4 0.70 -2.85 18.47
C PHE A 4 1.51 -3.99 19.12
N ASN A 5 0.96 -5.18 19.06
CA ASN A 5 1.53 -6.38 19.65
C ASN A 5 2.04 -7.33 18.58
N ILE A 6 3.34 -7.65 18.60
CA ILE A 6 3.97 -8.63 17.72
C ILE A 6 3.76 -10.02 18.33
N HIS A 7 3.29 -10.98 17.52
CA HIS A 7 3.02 -12.36 17.93
C HIS A 7 4.08 -13.33 17.45
N THR A 8 4.57 -13.14 16.24
CA THR A 8 5.50 -14.07 15.59
C THR A 8 6.45 -13.29 14.68
N GLU A 9 7.71 -13.65 14.73
CA GLU A 9 8.73 -13.25 13.76
C GLU A 9 9.19 -14.47 12.98
N SER A 10 9.31 -14.34 11.67
CA SER A 10 9.74 -15.43 10.81
C SER A 10 11.24 -15.68 10.99
N SER A 11 11.64 -16.92 11.24
CA SER A 11 13.07 -17.28 11.36
C SER A 11 13.81 -17.29 10.02
N ASN A 12 13.08 -17.29 8.89
CA ASN A 12 13.68 -17.35 7.56
C ASN A 12 13.41 -16.08 6.71
N SER A 13 12.98 -15.01 7.36
CA SER A 13 12.80 -13.68 6.76
C SER A 13 12.64 -12.65 7.87
N ASN A 14 12.56 -11.36 7.54
CA ASN A 14 12.22 -10.32 8.52
C ASN A 14 10.71 -10.12 8.68
N ALA A 15 9.89 -10.95 8.04
CA ALA A 15 8.44 -10.86 8.14
C ALA A 15 7.98 -11.14 9.58
N ARG A 16 7.02 -10.36 10.04
CA ARG A 16 6.42 -10.55 11.36
C ARG A 16 4.90 -10.48 11.30
N SER A 17 4.23 -11.15 12.22
CA SER A 17 2.79 -11.03 12.41
C SER A 17 2.49 -10.40 13.77
N GLY A 18 1.42 -9.63 13.83
CA GLY A 18 1.00 -8.93 15.03
C GLY A 18 -0.42 -8.43 14.92
N THR A 19 -0.88 -7.72 15.95
CA THR A 19 -2.20 -7.08 15.97
C THR A 19 -2.03 -5.60 16.30
N LEU A 20 -2.50 -4.74 15.41
CA LEU A 20 -2.70 -3.32 15.69
C LEU A 20 -4.12 -3.12 16.22
N LYS A 21 -4.23 -2.57 17.43
CA LYS A 21 -5.50 -2.18 18.05
C LYS A 21 -5.58 -0.66 18.17
N LEU A 22 -6.71 -0.09 17.81
CA LEU A 22 -6.97 1.33 17.90
C LEU A 22 -8.47 1.59 18.02
N ASN A 23 -8.89 2.37 19.02
CA ASN A 23 -10.28 2.75 19.24
C ASN A 23 -11.25 1.55 19.30
N GLY A 24 -10.84 0.45 19.95
CA GLY A 24 -11.64 -0.78 20.05
C GLY A 24 -11.67 -1.66 18.81
N LYS A 25 -11.03 -1.24 17.73
CA LYS A 25 -10.93 -1.97 16.47
C LYS A 25 -9.55 -2.62 16.33
N LYS A 26 -9.42 -3.60 15.45
CA LYS A 26 -8.15 -4.29 15.24
C LYS A 26 -7.91 -4.68 13.78
N ILE A 27 -6.65 -4.73 13.40
CA ILE A 27 -6.19 -5.39 12.16
C ILE A 27 -5.04 -6.34 12.50
N GLU A 28 -5.02 -7.46 11.79
CA GLU A 28 -3.95 -8.46 11.92
C GLU A 28 -2.90 -8.22 10.82
N THR A 29 -1.62 -8.12 11.22
CA THR A 29 -0.50 -7.97 10.27
C THR A 29 0.10 -9.32 9.88
N PRO A 30 0.78 -9.40 8.73
CA PRO A 30 0.94 -8.40 7.68
C PRO A 30 -0.38 -7.93 7.07
N PHE A 31 -0.53 -6.65 6.77
CA PHE A 31 -1.81 -6.09 6.32
C PHE A 31 -1.69 -5.29 5.02
N LEU A 32 -2.68 -5.47 4.13
CA LEU A 32 -2.86 -4.68 2.92
C LEU A 32 -4.04 -3.72 3.08
N TRP A 33 -3.75 -2.43 3.05
CA TRP A 33 -4.74 -1.40 2.89
C TRP A 33 -5.15 -1.28 1.42
N ILE A 34 -6.39 -1.59 1.09
CA ILE A 34 -6.92 -1.32 -0.24
C ILE A 34 -7.22 0.17 -0.35
N GLY A 35 -6.38 0.88 -1.10
CA GLY A 35 -6.58 2.29 -1.38
C GLY A 35 -7.87 2.50 -2.16
N SER A 36 -8.71 3.41 -1.72
CA SER A 36 -10.05 3.60 -2.27
C SER A 36 -10.40 5.08 -2.37
N PHE A 37 -11.36 5.37 -3.22
CA PHE A 37 -11.95 6.69 -3.32
C PHE A 37 -13.26 6.74 -2.55
N LEU A 38 -13.46 7.80 -1.78
CA LEU A 38 -14.68 8.02 -1.02
C LEU A 38 -15.83 8.46 -1.91
N LEU A 39 -15.53 9.31 -2.89
CA LEU A 39 -16.52 9.94 -3.79
C LEU A 39 -16.68 9.21 -5.15
N GLN A 40 -15.93 8.14 -5.39
CA GLN A 40 -15.90 7.44 -6.68
C GLN A 40 -16.10 5.93 -6.51
N ASN A 41 -16.89 5.34 -7.42
CA ASN A 41 -17.09 3.90 -7.51
C ASN A 41 -16.05 3.21 -8.42
N PRO A 42 -15.83 1.87 -8.27
CA PRO A 42 -16.45 1.02 -7.24
C PRO A 42 -15.75 1.16 -5.89
N LYS A 43 -16.46 0.87 -4.81
CA LYS A 43 -15.99 0.85 -3.44
C LYS A 43 -15.84 -0.60 -2.98
N PRO A 44 -14.63 -1.15 -2.77
CA PRO A 44 -14.45 -2.58 -2.46
C PRO A 44 -15.19 -3.06 -1.22
N TRP A 45 -15.32 -2.22 -0.20
CA TRP A 45 -16.02 -2.55 1.06
C TRP A 45 -17.53 -2.79 0.91
N GLU A 46 -18.14 -2.41 -0.21
CA GLU A 46 -19.53 -2.71 -0.53
C GLU A 46 -19.71 -4.13 -1.10
N TYR A 47 -18.61 -4.79 -1.46
CA TYR A 47 -18.61 -6.09 -2.15
C TYR A 47 -18.07 -7.24 -1.32
N PHE A 48 -17.14 -6.98 -0.40
CA PHE A 48 -16.58 -8.00 0.49
C PHE A 48 -16.06 -7.38 1.80
N PRO A 49 -16.01 -8.16 2.90
CA PRO A 49 -15.55 -7.67 4.20
C PRO A 49 -14.12 -7.13 4.15
N MET A 50 -13.90 -6.02 4.83
CA MET A 50 -12.60 -5.36 4.98
C MET A 50 -12.45 -4.83 6.41
N ASP A 51 -11.33 -5.13 7.06
CA ASP A 51 -11.04 -4.68 8.44
C ASP A 51 -10.46 -3.26 8.46
N GLY A 52 -9.87 -2.81 7.35
CA GLY A 52 -9.29 -1.48 7.20
C GLY A 52 -9.41 -0.93 5.78
N ILE A 53 -9.59 0.37 5.68
CA ILE A 53 -9.77 1.12 4.43
C ILE A 53 -8.76 2.26 4.39
N PHE A 54 -8.07 2.41 3.26
CA PHE A 54 -7.17 3.53 2.99
C PHE A 54 -7.86 4.55 2.09
N LEU A 55 -7.93 5.78 2.56
CA LEU A 55 -8.55 6.92 1.88
C LEU A 55 -7.52 8.03 1.65
N ASN A 56 -7.88 9.05 0.89
CA ASN A 56 -7.02 10.20 0.63
C ASN A 56 -7.79 11.50 0.84
N ALA A 57 -7.31 12.35 1.74
CA ALA A 57 -7.92 13.65 2.06
C ALA A 57 -7.97 14.57 0.83
N TYR A 58 -6.99 14.44 -0.07
CA TYR A 58 -6.94 15.24 -1.28
C TYR A 58 -8.21 15.13 -2.15
N GLU A 59 -8.89 13.97 -2.15
CA GLU A 59 -10.14 13.81 -2.90
C GLU A 59 -11.25 14.76 -2.41
N LEU A 60 -11.28 15.01 -1.10
CA LEU A 60 -12.23 15.94 -0.47
C LEU A 60 -11.83 17.39 -0.73
N ILE A 61 -10.53 17.68 -0.64
CA ILE A 61 -9.97 19.02 -0.87
C ILE A 61 -10.18 19.46 -2.33
N GLU A 62 -9.78 18.62 -3.29
CA GLU A 62 -9.85 18.93 -4.73
C GLU A 62 -11.27 19.26 -5.19
N LYS A 63 -12.26 18.65 -4.57
CA LYS A 63 -13.66 18.79 -4.97
C LYS A 63 -14.47 19.74 -4.08
N ASP A 64 -13.82 20.27 -3.04
CA ASP A 64 -14.50 21.05 -1.98
C ASP A 64 -15.78 20.38 -1.47
N LYS A 65 -15.73 19.05 -1.33
CA LYS A 65 -16.90 18.21 -1.01
C LYS A 65 -16.98 17.78 0.46
N THR A 66 -16.06 18.26 1.31
CA THR A 66 -16.02 17.83 2.71
C THR A 66 -17.33 18.18 3.43
N ASN A 67 -17.82 19.40 3.24
CA ASN A 67 -19.06 19.85 3.87
C ASN A 67 -20.31 19.20 3.29
N ASP A 68 -20.35 19.00 1.98
CA ASP A 68 -21.47 18.34 1.30
C ASP A 68 -21.57 16.85 1.66
N PHE A 69 -20.42 16.19 1.85
CA PHE A 69 -20.37 14.75 2.11
C PHE A 69 -20.59 14.41 3.59
N PHE A 70 -20.02 15.21 4.51
CA PHE A 70 -20.13 15.04 5.95
C PHE A 70 -21.03 16.14 6.54
N GLN A 71 -22.33 15.92 6.53
CA GLN A 71 -23.31 16.84 7.07
C GLN A 71 -23.58 16.59 8.55
N ASN A 72 -24.06 17.60 9.26
CA ASN A 72 -24.57 17.47 10.64
C ASN A 72 -23.60 16.79 11.64
N GLY A 73 -22.28 16.96 11.43
CA GLY A 73 -21.28 16.34 12.31
C GLY A 73 -20.99 14.86 12.04
N GLU A 74 -21.50 14.29 10.96
CA GLU A 74 -21.19 12.92 10.55
C GLU A 74 -19.69 12.72 10.33
N THR A 75 -19.21 11.55 10.67
CA THR A 75 -17.83 11.09 10.51
C THR A 75 -17.71 10.03 9.43
N ILE A 76 -16.49 9.58 9.13
CA ILE A 76 -16.27 8.48 8.19
C ILE A 76 -16.89 7.17 8.70
N HIS A 77 -16.94 7.00 10.02
CA HIS A 77 -17.52 5.83 10.66
C HIS A 77 -19.05 5.78 10.48
N ASP A 78 -19.72 6.93 10.56
CA ASP A 78 -21.14 7.03 10.32
C ASP A 78 -21.50 6.71 8.86
N LYS A 79 -20.60 7.08 7.94
CA LYS A 79 -20.83 6.87 6.48
C LYS A 79 -20.53 5.46 6.00
N ILE A 80 -19.54 4.78 6.58
CA ILE A 80 -19.04 3.50 6.05
C ILE A 80 -19.22 2.35 7.06
N GLY A 81 -19.15 2.63 8.36
CA GLY A 81 -19.31 1.65 9.43
C GLY A 81 -18.26 1.77 10.52
N ASN A 82 -18.65 1.45 11.73
CA ASN A 82 -17.82 1.59 12.93
C ASN A 82 -16.87 0.41 13.18
N ASP A 83 -16.99 -0.66 12.41
CA ASP A 83 -16.25 -1.91 12.56
C ASP A 83 -14.87 -1.90 11.87
N LYS A 84 -14.57 -0.87 11.09
CA LYS A 84 -13.35 -0.77 10.24
C LYS A 84 -12.39 0.30 10.75
N LEU A 85 -11.09 0.06 10.57
CA LEU A 85 -10.07 1.10 10.73
C LEU A 85 -9.94 1.94 9.45
N PHE A 86 -9.83 3.26 9.60
CA PHE A 86 -9.61 4.18 8.49
C PHE A 86 -8.24 4.83 8.60
N LEU A 87 -7.38 4.54 7.61
CA LEU A 87 -6.13 5.25 7.37
C LEU A 87 -6.36 6.29 6.29
N MET A 88 -6.13 7.57 6.59
CA MET A 88 -6.31 8.67 5.63
C MET A 88 -4.98 9.32 5.30
N ASP A 89 -4.57 9.21 4.03
CA ASP A 89 -3.41 9.91 3.46
C ASP A 89 -3.71 11.40 3.27
N SER A 90 -2.71 12.23 3.52
CA SER A 90 -2.82 13.69 3.40
C SER A 90 -2.93 14.21 1.96
N GLY A 91 -2.49 13.43 0.99
CA GLY A 91 -2.41 13.84 -0.41
C GLY A 91 -1.07 14.44 -0.83
N GLY A 92 -0.01 14.28 -0.06
CA GLY A 92 1.32 14.82 -0.36
C GLY A 92 1.87 14.39 -1.73
N PHE A 93 1.50 13.20 -2.21
CA PHE A 93 1.91 12.74 -3.55
C PHE A 93 1.30 13.56 -4.70
N GLN A 94 0.11 14.12 -4.52
CA GLN A 94 -0.58 14.95 -5.51
C GLN A 94 0.14 16.29 -5.69
N LEU A 95 0.81 16.80 -4.65
CA LEU A 95 1.65 18.00 -4.71
C LEU A 95 2.86 17.87 -5.64
N LEU A 96 3.24 16.65 -6.02
CA LEU A 96 4.28 16.41 -7.03
C LEU A 96 3.82 16.72 -8.45
N LYS A 97 2.52 16.64 -8.72
CA LYS A 97 1.93 16.68 -10.06
C LYS A 97 1.12 17.93 -10.35
N LYS A 98 0.64 18.59 -9.31
CA LYS A 98 -0.24 19.75 -9.42
C LYS A 98 0.31 20.90 -8.61
N ASP A 99 0.20 22.12 -9.12
CA ASP A 99 0.56 23.35 -8.41
C ASP A 99 -0.59 23.74 -7.46
N ILE A 100 -0.74 22.96 -6.39
CA ILE A 100 -1.80 23.14 -5.40
C ILE A 100 -1.17 23.59 -4.10
N LYS A 101 -1.71 24.64 -3.50
CA LYS A 101 -1.36 25.07 -2.15
C LYS A 101 -2.13 24.20 -1.15
N LEU A 102 -1.46 23.21 -0.61
CA LEU A 102 -1.96 22.41 0.49
C LEU A 102 -1.06 22.67 1.70
N ASP A 103 -1.67 23.05 2.80
CA ASP A 103 -0.98 23.30 4.07
C ASP A 103 -1.44 22.29 5.15
N PRO A 104 -0.65 22.08 6.21
CA PRO A 104 -0.94 21.09 7.23
C PRO A 104 -2.19 21.42 8.08
N GLU A 105 -2.54 22.69 8.24
CA GLU A 105 -3.74 23.11 8.96
C GLU A 105 -5.00 22.68 8.21
N HIS A 106 -5.02 22.89 6.89
CA HIS A 106 -6.15 22.46 6.07
C HIS A 106 -6.36 20.94 6.13
N VAL A 107 -5.27 20.15 6.07
CA VAL A 107 -5.35 18.69 6.21
C VAL A 107 -5.88 18.30 7.60
N LEU A 108 -5.40 18.93 8.66
CA LEU A 108 -5.90 18.68 10.03
C LEU A 108 -7.38 19.01 10.17
N ASN A 109 -7.84 20.12 9.60
CA ASN A 109 -9.25 20.50 9.62
C ASN A 109 -10.15 19.44 8.96
N ILE A 110 -9.65 18.81 7.87
CA ILE A 110 -10.35 17.67 7.27
C ILE A 110 -10.33 16.47 8.20
N TYR A 111 -9.21 16.14 8.82
CA TYR A 111 -9.12 15.03 9.75
C TYR A 111 -10.03 15.23 10.97
N HIS A 112 -10.07 16.43 11.55
CA HIS A 112 -10.96 16.73 12.67
C HIS A 112 -12.44 16.58 12.28
N LYS A 113 -12.80 16.88 11.03
CA LYS A 113 -14.16 16.70 10.54
C LYS A 113 -14.49 15.26 10.19
N VAL A 114 -13.62 14.60 9.43
CA VAL A 114 -13.82 13.23 8.93
C VAL A 114 -13.61 12.18 10.03
N LYS A 115 -12.74 12.46 10.99
CA LYS A 115 -12.33 11.60 12.11
C LYS A 115 -11.85 10.22 11.65
N PRO A 116 -10.80 10.13 10.78
CA PRO A 116 -10.17 8.86 10.51
C PRO A 116 -9.51 8.33 11.79
N ASP A 117 -9.30 7.02 11.89
CA ASP A 117 -8.56 6.44 13.03
C ASP A 117 -7.07 6.81 12.98
N ILE A 118 -6.50 6.87 11.77
CA ILE A 118 -5.09 7.22 11.53
C ILE A 118 -5.04 8.28 10.43
N GLY A 119 -4.43 9.41 10.71
CA GLY A 119 -4.09 10.44 9.74
C GLY A 119 -2.61 10.38 9.37
N VAL A 120 -2.26 10.47 8.09
CA VAL A 120 -0.87 10.62 7.65
C VAL A 120 -0.50 12.09 7.67
N ILE A 121 0.67 12.43 8.20
CA ILE A 121 1.13 13.84 8.17
C ILE A 121 1.26 14.34 6.72
N LEU A 122 1.10 15.63 6.50
CA LEU A 122 1.32 16.20 5.16
C LEU A 122 2.80 16.17 4.81
N ASP A 123 3.18 15.15 4.04
CA ASP A 123 4.54 14.92 3.59
C ASP A 123 4.82 15.51 2.19
N PHE A 124 6.09 15.63 1.86
CA PHE A 124 6.57 16.01 0.53
C PHE A 124 7.46 14.91 -0.04
N PRO A 125 6.89 13.91 -0.75
CA PRO A 125 7.65 12.77 -1.24
C PRO A 125 8.79 13.17 -2.16
N PHE A 126 9.89 12.41 -2.12
CA PHE A 126 11.00 12.57 -3.05
C PHE A 126 10.64 11.97 -4.42
N HIS A 127 11.19 12.56 -5.47
CA HIS A 127 11.03 12.06 -6.83
C HIS A 127 12.37 12.09 -7.57
N PRO A 128 12.70 11.05 -8.37
CA PRO A 128 13.97 11.00 -9.10
C PRO A 128 14.22 12.16 -10.07
N SER A 129 13.15 12.78 -10.59
CA SER A 129 13.29 13.96 -11.49
C SER A 129 13.59 15.27 -10.75
N ALA A 130 13.63 15.26 -9.42
CA ALA A 130 13.82 16.44 -8.59
C ALA A 130 14.70 16.13 -7.36
N LEU A 131 15.84 15.48 -7.61
CA LEU A 131 16.77 15.05 -6.56
C LEU A 131 17.39 16.24 -5.82
N ASP A 132 17.59 17.37 -6.48
CA ASP A 132 18.06 18.64 -5.94
C ASP A 132 17.11 19.21 -4.87
N LYS A 133 15.81 18.92 -4.96
CA LYS A 133 14.78 19.40 -4.05
C LYS A 133 14.61 18.55 -2.78
N ARG A 134 15.31 17.43 -2.65
CA ARG A 134 15.14 16.47 -1.52
C ARG A 134 15.29 17.14 -0.14
N LYS A 135 16.34 17.95 0.05
CA LYS A 135 16.58 18.66 1.32
C LYS A 135 15.45 19.60 1.67
N GLN A 136 14.95 20.37 0.69
CA GLN A 136 13.84 21.30 0.88
C GLN A 136 12.54 20.56 1.19
N ARG A 137 12.26 19.46 0.46
CA ARG A 137 11.07 18.60 0.69
C ARG A 137 11.10 17.99 2.07
N TRP A 138 12.22 17.44 2.48
CA TRP A 138 12.38 16.89 3.82
C TRP A 138 12.16 17.95 4.91
N LYS A 139 12.76 19.15 4.76
CA LYS A 139 12.55 20.24 5.70
C LYS A 139 11.07 20.65 5.83
N LYS A 140 10.33 20.64 4.72
CA LYS A 140 8.88 20.90 4.73
C LYS A 140 8.12 19.78 5.42
N THR A 141 8.42 18.51 5.11
CA THR A 141 7.84 17.34 5.77
C THR A 141 8.04 17.43 7.28
N LEU A 142 9.27 17.70 7.72
CA LEU A 142 9.59 17.78 9.14
C LEU A 142 8.83 18.91 9.86
N LYS A 143 8.75 20.10 9.25
CA LYS A 143 7.96 21.22 9.78
C LYS A 143 6.48 20.88 9.89
N ASN A 144 5.93 20.22 8.88
CA ASN A 144 4.53 19.79 8.91
C ASN A 144 4.30 18.69 9.97
N THR A 145 5.27 17.79 10.14
CA THR A 145 5.21 16.75 11.19
C THR A 145 5.10 17.39 12.57
N GLU A 146 5.98 18.32 12.88
CA GLU A 146 5.98 19.05 14.16
C GLU A 146 4.65 19.79 14.37
N PHE A 147 4.22 20.58 13.38
CA PHE A 147 2.98 21.33 13.45
C PHE A 147 1.76 20.43 13.65
N MET A 148 1.63 19.37 12.83
CA MET A 148 0.46 18.50 12.88
C MET A 148 0.40 17.71 14.18
N ILE A 149 1.54 17.21 14.71
CA ILE A 149 1.58 16.49 15.99
C ILE A 149 1.18 17.41 17.14
N GLN A 150 1.64 18.66 17.16
CA GLN A 150 1.28 19.65 18.20
C GLN A 150 -0.20 20.04 18.16
N ASN A 151 -0.87 19.91 17.02
CA ASN A 151 -2.25 20.34 16.81
C ASN A 151 -3.21 19.17 16.51
N SER A 152 -2.79 17.92 16.67
CA SER A 152 -3.57 16.73 16.27
C SER A 152 -4.80 16.46 17.13
N GLN A 153 -4.87 17.02 18.37
CA GLN A 153 -5.90 16.69 19.34
C GLN A 153 -5.99 15.15 19.54
N ASP A 154 -7.15 14.54 19.26
CA ASP A 154 -7.40 13.11 19.46
C ASP A 154 -7.06 12.22 18.25
N ILE A 155 -6.47 12.80 17.19
CA ILE A 155 -6.15 12.05 15.98
C ILE A 155 -4.78 11.40 16.10
N VAL A 156 -4.72 10.08 15.87
CA VAL A 156 -3.44 9.38 15.78
C VAL A 156 -2.77 9.70 14.45
N LEU A 157 -1.60 10.33 14.51
CA LEU A 157 -0.85 10.72 13.33
C LEU A 157 0.31 9.76 13.04
N MET A 158 0.51 9.48 11.76
CA MET A 158 1.61 8.68 11.24
C MET A 158 2.64 9.59 10.54
N PRO A 159 3.79 9.87 11.17
CA PRO A 159 4.91 10.52 10.51
C PRO A 159 5.46 9.68 9.35
N VAL A 160 6.02 10.33 8.32
CA VAL A 160 6.55 9.64 7.13
C VAL A 160 8.04 9.92 6.95
N ILE A 161 8.81 8.85 6.84
CA ILE A 161 10.26 8.88 6.57
C ILE A 161 10.49 8.81 5.06
N HIS A 162 11.33 9.72 4.56
CA HIS A 162 11.79 9.76 3.17
C HIS A 162 13.31 9.71 3.08
N GLY A 163 13.82 9.01 2.08
CA GLY A 163 15.24 9.01 1.75
C GLY A 163 15.53 8.16 0.53
N TYR A 164 16.63 8.47 -0.17
CA TYR A 164 17.19 7.66 -1.24
C TYR A 164 18.61 7.18 -0.91
N THR A 165 19.12 7.56 0.26
CA THR A 165 20.40 7.08 0.82
C THR A 165 20.21 6.69 2.27
N ILE A 166 21.07 5.81 2.77
CA ILE A 166 21.03 5.38 4.17
C ILE A 166 21.24 6.57 5.12
N LYS A 167 22.15 7.49 4.77
CA LYS A 167 22.39 8.71 5.57
C LYS A 167 21.14 9.60 5.66
N GLU A 168 20.34 9.68 4.58
CA GLU A 168 19.08 10.44 4.60
C GLU A 168 18.05 9.77 5.52
N ILE A 169 17.92 8.44 5.47
CA ILE A 169 16.99 7.69 6.33
C ILE A 169 17.39 7.81 7.79
N GLU A 170 18.68 7.59 8.11
CA GLU A 170 19.21 7.73 9.46
C GLU A 170 18.96 9.11 10.04
N LYS A 171 19.24 10.16 9.24
CA LYS A 171 18.93 11.52 9.61
C LYS A 171 17.44 11.74 9.86
N ALA A 172 16.58 11.22 8.96
CA ALA A 172 15.15 11.37 9.07
C ALA A 172 14.60 10.69 10.33
N CYS A 173 15.06 9.48 10.65
CA CYS A 173 14.70 8.79 11.90
C CYS A 173 15.07 9.64 13.14
N ARG A 174 16.30 10.13 13.20
CA ARG A 174 16.75 10.97 14.32
C ARG A 174 15.97 12.28 14.47
N GLU A 175 15.59 12.90 13.35
CA GLU A 175 14.81 14.15 13.36
C GLU A 175 13.36 13.90 13.78
N ILE A 176 12.73 12.80 13.36
CA ILE A 176 11.40 12.40 13.83
C ILE A 176 11.40 12.12 15.34
N LYS A 177 12.38 11.35 15.84
CA LYS A 177 12.52 11.06 17.29
C LYS A 177 12.63 12.29 18.17
N LYS A 178 13.16 13.42 17.66
CA LYS A 178 13.21 14.67 18.38
C LYS A 178 11.85 15.35 18.53
N ILE A 179 10.92 15.05 17.63
CA ILE A 179 9.56 15.60 17.64
C ILE A 179 8.64 14.72 18.49
N SER A 180 8.73 13.39 18.32
CA SER A 180 7.85 12.43 19.01
C SER A 180 8.48 11.04 19.01
N ASP A 181 7.93 10.16 19.85
CA ASP A 181 8.17 8.71 19.80
C ASP A 181 6.91 8.03 19.21
N PRO A 182 6.85 7.94 17.86
CA PRO A 182 5.62 7.52 17.20
C PRO A 182 5.42 6.01 17.27
N GLN A 183 4.23 5.57 17.64
CA GLN A 183 3.83 4.16 17.58
C GLN A 183 3.53 3.68 16.15
N LEU A 184 3.31 4.62 15.21
CA LEU A 184 3.11 4.36 13.79
C LEU A 184 4.13 5.15 12.99
N ILE A 185 4.80 4.48 12.04
CA ILE A 185 5.76 5.10 11.13
C ILE A 185 5.42 4.73 9.69
N GLY A 186 5.43 5.71 8.81
CA GLY A 186 5.30 5.54 7.37
C GLY A 186 6.66 5.58 6.66
N MET A 187 6.85 4.75 5.65
CA MET A 187 8.00 4.78 4.74
C MET A 187 7.51 5.22 3.36
N GLY A 188 7.87 6.44 2.96
CA GLY A 188 7.47 7.04 1.69
C GLY A 188 8.59 7.07 0.64
N SER A 189 8.27 7.56 -0.57
CA SER A 189 9.21 7.69 -1.71
C SER A 189 9.82 6.40 -2.25
N ILE A 190 9.29 5.24 -1.90
CA ILE A 190 9.85 3.93 -2.29
C ILE A 190 9.42 3.45 -3.67
N VAL A 191 8.38 4.02 -4.26
CA VAL A 191 7.83 3.60 -5.57
C VAL A 191 8.89 3.59 -6.68
N PRO A 192 9.76 4.60 -6.83
CA PRO A 192 10.85 4.57 -7.81
C PRO A 192 11.84 3.43 -7.56
N ILE A 193 12.18 3.15 -6.30
CA ILE A 193 13.08 2.05 -5.91
C ILE A 193 12.45 0.70 -6.30
N LEU A 194 11.18 0.48 -5.94
CA LEU A 194 10.46 -0.74 -6.29
C LEU A 194 10.32 -0.96 -7.80
N ARG A 195 10.15 0.12 -8.57
CA ARG A 195 10.11 0.05 -10.03
C ARG A 195 11.47 -0.32 -10.62
N SER A 196 12.57 0.18 -10.06
CA SER A 196 13.93 -0.13 -10.52
C SER A 196 14.31 -1.60 -10.34
N LEU A 197 13.70 -2.31 -9.38
CA LEU A 197 13.87 -3.76 -9.21
C LEU A 197 13.34 -4.57 -10.40
N LYS A 198 12.43 -4.01 -11.17
CA LYS A 198 11.73 -4.68 -12.29
C LYS A 198 12.21 -4.23 -13.67
N SER A 199 12.97 -3.14 -13.75
CA SER A 199 13.39 -2.52 -15.02
C SER A 199 14.76 -1.86 -14.89
N SER A 200 15.65 -2.15 -15.82
CA SER A 200 16.97 -1.50 -15.95
C SER A 200 16.91 -0.04 -16.41
N ASN A 201 15.76 0.45 -16.83
CA ASN A 201 15.59 1.75 -17.52
C ASN A 201 15.18 2.91 -16.61
N ILE A 202 15.25 2.75 -15.29
CA ILE A 202 14.93 3.84 -14.35
C ILE A 202 16.21 4.60 -14.00
N PRO A 203 16.18 5.95 -13.93
CA PRO A 203 17.34 6.75 -13.56
C PRO A 203 17.97 6.19 -12.27
N LYS A 204 19.27 5.97 -12.29
CA LYS A 204 20.01 5.50 -11.14
C LYS A 204 19.84 6.53 -10.03
N LEU A 205 19.20 6.10 -8.96
CA LEU A 205 19.29 6.81 -7.70
C LEU A 205 20.79 6.83 -7.32
N ASP A 206 21.30 7.94 -6.98
CA ASP A 206 22.68 8.42 -6.85
C ASP A 206 23.74 7.49 -6.20
N ASP A 207 23.58 6.18 -6.26
CA ASP A 207 24.58 5.26 -5.78
C ASP A 207 24.64 4.00 -6.63
N LYS A 208 25.86 3.48 -6.83
CA LYS A 208 26.13 2.18 -7.48
C LYS A 208 25.53 1.00 -6.70
N SER A 209 24.74 1.29 -5.64
CA SER A 209 24.11 0.29 -4.81
C SER A 209 22.89 -0.31 -5.53
N ASN A 210 22.83 -1.61 -5.53
CA ASN A 210 21.68 -2.38 -5.92
C ASN A 210 20.43 -1.86 -5.18
N SER A 211 19.40 -1.42 -5.90
CA SER A 211 18.14 -0.88 -5.33
C SER A 211 17.51 -1.82 -4.29
N PHE A 212 17.71 -3.12 -4.42
CA PHE A 212 17.27 -4.10 -3.44
C PHE A 212 18.03 -3.99 -2.11
N LYS A 213 19.37 -3.90 -2.18
CA LYS A 213 20.23 -3.69 -1.00
C LYS A 213 19.88 -2.39 -0.28
N LEU A 214 19.61 -1.33 -1.04
CA LEU A 214 19.15 -0.07 -0.47
C LEU A 214 17.82 -0.25 0.27
N LEU A 215 16.85 -0.94 -0.32
CA LEU A 215 15.53 -1.17 0.28
C LEU A 215 15.62 -1.96 1.60
N ILE A 216 16.40 -3.05 1.61
CA ILE A 216 16.65 -3.82 2.83
C ILE A 216 17.25 -2.92 3.93
N LYS A 217 18.32 -2.18 3.60
CA LYS A 217 18.98 -1.30 4.58
C LYS A 217 18.04 -0.20 5.10
N MET A 218 17.16 0.35 4.23
CA MET A 218 16.19 1.35 4.65
C MET A 218 15.21 0.77 5.67
N VAL A 219 14.62 -0.40 5.38
CA VAL A 219 13.70 -1.05 6.32
C VAL A 219 14.41 -1.42 7.61
N SER A 220 15.60 -2.04 7.53
CA SER A 220 16.41 -2.40 8.70
C SER A 220 16.75 -1.18 9.57
N MET A 221 17.16 -0.05 8.97
CA MET A 221 17.47 1.18 9.70
C MET A 221 16.24 1.72 10.44
N ILE A 222 15.07 1.77 9.77
CA ILE A 222 13.83 2.23 10.40
C ILE A 222 13.45 1.30 11.55
N ARG A 223 13.62 -0.02 11.40
CA ARG A 223 13.35 -0.99 12.45
C ARG A 223 14.30 -0.88 13.64
N THR A 224 15.57 -0.62 13.40
CA THR A 224 16.54 -0.38 14.47
C THR A 224 16.20 0.87 15.28
N GLU A 225 15.74 1.91 14.60
CA GLU A 225 15.36 3.16 15.24
C GLU A 225 13.99 3.13 15.92
N PHE A 226 13.05 2.35 15.38
CA PHE A 226 11.67 2.22 15.86
C PHE A 226 11.26 0.75 15.93
N PRO A 227 11.83 -0.05 16.86
CA PRO A 227 11.65 -1.51 16.90
C PRO A 227 10.20 -1.91 17.14
N ASP A 228 9.52 -1.21 18.04
CA ASP A 228 8.15 -1.53 18.48
C ASP A 228 7.05 -0.83 17.66
N SER A 229 7.43 0.14 16.81
CA SER A 229 6.46 0.87 16.00
C SER A 229 5.88 0.01 14.87
N PHE A 230 4.61 0.20 14.59
CA PHE A 230 3.97 -0.31 13.39
C PHE A 230 4.51 0.42 12.15
N LEU A 231 5.12 -0.31 11.22
CA LEU A 231 5.72 0.26 10.01
C LEU A 231 4.84 0.04 8.79
N HIS A 232 4.46 1.14 8.15
CA HIS A 232 3.71 1.16 6.90
C HIS A 232 4.58 1.58 5.72
N ALA A 233 4.46 0.91 4.57
CA ALA A 233 5.15 1.31 3.33
C ALA A 233 4.16 1.78 2.27
N PHE A 234 4.28 3.05 1.86
CA PHE A 234 3.35 3.70 0.94
C PHE A 234 3.56 3.34 -0.54
N GLY A 235 2.45 3.18 -1.28
CA GLY A 235 2.43 3.09 -2.74
C GLY A 235 2.91 1.76 -3.31
N VAL A 236 2.77 0.66 -2.58
CA VAL A 236 3.21 -0.67 -2.99
C VAL A 236 2.22 -1.31 -3.97
N GLY A 237 2.48 -1.14 -5.28
CA GLY A 237 1.46 -1.33 -6.32
C GLY A 237 1.10 -2.76 -6.73
N SER A 238 1.87 -3.82 -6.47
CA SER A 238 1.56 -5.17 -6.97
C SER A 238 1.68 -6.24 -5.89
N ALA A 239 0.99 -7.38 -6.05
CA ALA A 239 1.10 -8.50 -5.11
C ALA A 239 2.56 -8.91 -4.85
N SER A 240 3.40 -9.01 -5.88
CA SER A 240 4.81 -9.38 -5.69
C SER A 240 5.63 -8.35 -4.92
N THR A 241 5.40 -7.05 -5.12
CA THR A 241 6.07 -6.00 -4.33
C THR A 241 5.51 -5.91 -2.92
N MET A 242 4.21 -6.14 -2.73
CA MET A 242 3.60 -6.29 -1.41
C MET A 242 4.30 -7.40 -0.61
N HIS A 243 4.36 -8.61 -1.16
CA HIS A 243 5.00 -9.73 -0.48
C HIS A 243 6.47 -9.47 -0.19
N LEU A 244 7.19 -8.81 -1.10
CA LEU A 244 8.58 -8.42 -0.86
C LEU A 244 8.70 -7.47 0.34
N MET A 245 7.92 -6.38 0.38
CA MET A 245 8.00 -5.42 1.48
C MET A 245 7.64 -6.05 2.82
N LEU A 246 6.60 -6.88 2.84
CA LEU A 246 6.20 -7.61 4.05
C LEU A 246 7.27 -8.63 4.47
N ALA A 247 7.94 -9.31 3.53
CA ALA A 247 9.06 -10.21 3.83
C ALA A 247 10.29 -9.48 4.39
N LEU A 248 10.47 -8.20 4.05
CA LEU A 248 11.54 -7.35 4.57
C LEU A 248 11.25 -6.79 5.97
N GLY A 249 10.07 -7.03 6.54
CA GLY A 249 9.73 -6.60 7.90
C GLY A 249 8.84 -5.37 7.99
N VAL A 250 8.16 -4.98 6.92
CA VAL A 250 7.10 -3.97 6.95
C VAL A 250 5.81 -4.62 7.44
N ASP A 251 5.05 -3.96 8.31
CA ASP A 251 3.82 -4.53 8.89
C ASP A 251 2.61 -4.34 7.98
N SER A 252 2.60 -3.25 7.22
CA SER A 252 1.51 -2.99 6.28
C SER A 252 1.95 -2.23 5.05
N VAL A 253 1.15 -2.36 4.00
CA VAL A 253 1.33 -1.64 2.73
C VAL A 253 -0.03 -1.17 2.22
N ASP A 254 -0.05 -0.17 1.32
CA ASP A 254 -1.24 0.22 0.59
C ASP A 254 -1.12 -0.08 -0.90
N SER A 255 -2.25 -0.23 -1.57
CA SER A 255 -2.28 -0.36 -3.02
C SER A 255 -3.54 0.21 -3.67
N MET A 256 -3.33 1.03 -4.71
CA MET A 256 -4.34 1.47 -5.68
C MET A 256 -4.26 0.68 -7.00
N SER A 257 -3.38 -0.33 -7.08
CA SER A 257 -3.11 -1.04 -8.35
C SER A 257 -4.32 -1.81 -8.88
N TRP A 258 -5.20 -2.26 -8.00
CA TRP A 258 -6.43 -2.96 -8.36
C TRP A 258 -7.29 -2.14 -9.33
N ARG A 259 -7.44 -0.85 -9.05
CA ARG A 259 -8.23 0.08 -9.86
C ARG A 259 -7.49 0.50 -11.13
N MET A 260 -6.20 0.84 -10.99
CA MET A 260 -5.36 1.23 -12.14
C MET A 260 -5.28 0.12 -13.19
N LYS A 261 -5.04 -1.12 -12.78
CA LYS A 261 -4.99 -2.29 -13.67
C LYS A 261 -6.33 -2.52 -14.36
N ALA A 262 -7.44 -2.41 -13.62
CA ALA A 262 -8.78 -2.52 -14.19
C ALA A 262 -9.05 -1.46 -15.27
N ALA A 263 -8.60 -0.22 -15.07
CA ALA A 263 -8.72 0.86 -16.06
C ALA A 263 -7.93 0.55 -17.35
N TYR A 264 -6.79 -0.12 -17.24
CA TYR A 264 -6.01 -0.60 -18.40
C TYR A 264 -6.56 -1.90 -19.03
N GLY A 265 -7.67 -2.44 -18.53
CA GLY A 265 -8.28 -3.68 -19.02
C GLY A 265 -7.66 -4.97 -18.49
N ALA A 266 -6.86 -4.89 -17.43
CA ALA A 266 -6.18 -6.04 -16.85
C ALA A 266 -6.89 -6.58 -15.61
N ILE A 267 -6.82 -7.90 -15.42
CA ILE A 267 -7.19 -8.60 -14.19
C ILE A 267 -5.97 -9.21 -13.52
N GLN A 268 -6.03 -9.32 -12.20
CA GLN A 268 -5.06 -10.01 -11.36
C GLN A 268 -5.47 -11.47 -11.23
N LEU A 269 -4.54 -12.40 -11.48
CA LEU A 269 -4.75 -13.81 -11.16
C LEU A 269 -3.91 -14.22 -9.94
N PRO A 270 -4.42 -15.10 -9.07
CA PRO A 270 -3.68 -15.56 -7.89
C PRO A 270 -2.30 -16.11 -8.22
N GLY A 271 -1.26 -15.59 -7.55
CA GLY A 271 0.13 -16.01 -7.74
C GLY A 271 0.78 -15.58 -9.04
N LEU A 272 0.08 -14.89 -9.91
CA LEU A 272 0.55 -14.48 -11.24
C LEU A 272 0.67 -12.98 -11.39
N SER A 273 1.24 -12.55 -12.52
CA SER A 273 1.19 -11.16 -12.97
C SER A 273 -0.17 -10.84 -13.59
N ASP A 274 -0.36 -9.57 -13.91
CA ASP A 274 -1.57 -9.09 -14.58
C ASP A 274 -1.79 -9.77 -15.92
N ARG A 275 -3.04 -10.00 -16.27
CA ARG A 275 -3.48 -10.60 -17.53
C ARG A 275 -4.57 -9.78 -18.19
N PHE A 276 -4.55 -9.74 -19.51
CA PHE A 276 -5.62 -9.15 -20.30
C PHE A 276 -6.58 -10.28 -20.73
N VAL A 277 -7.84 -10.18 -20.35
CA VAL A 277 -8.85 -11.17 -20.76
C VAL A 277 -9.11 -11.05 -22.26
N PHE A 278 -9.22 -9.81 -22.76
CA PHE A 278 -9.36 -9.51 -24.17
C PHE A 278 -8.69 -8.17 -24.51
N SER A 279 -7.98 -8.11 -25.63
CA SER A 279 -7.54 -6.84 -26.21
C SER A 279 -7.32 -7.04 -27.72
N LYS A 280 -8.03 -6.30 -28.54
CA LYS A 280 -7.83 -6.30 -30.00
C LYS A 280 -6.38 -5.94 -30.39
N ASN A 281 -5.74 -5.06 -29.62
CA ASN A 281 -4.44 -4.47 -29.95
C ASN A 281 -3.25 -4.99 -29.12
N ARG A 282 -3.45 -5.93 -28.19
CA ARG A 282 -2.37 -6.41 -27.32
C ARG A 282 -2.29 -7.94 -27.38
N LYS A 283 -1.25 -8.46 -28.04
CA LYS A 283 -0.93 -9.90 -28.04
C LYS A 283 -0.21 -10.33 -26.76
N LYS A 284 0.60 -9.43 -26.13
CA LYS A 284 1.31 -9.72 -24.88
C LYS A 284 0.39 -9.58 -23.66
N GLY A 285 0.52 -10.50 -22.72
CA GLY A 285 -0.18 -10.46 -21.43
C GLY A 285 -1.62 -10.98 -21.45
N ARG A 286 -2.08 -11.60 -22.55
CA ARG A 286 -3.35 -12.33 -22.56
C ARG A 286 -3.30 -13.53 -21.63
N ILE A 287 -4.46 -13.95 -21.10
CA ILE A 287 -4.58 -15.16 -20.30
C ILE A 287 -4.29 -16.36 -21.22
N PRO A 288 -3.24 -17.18 -20.94
CA PRO A 288 -3.07 -18.46 -21.62
C PRO A 288 -4.20 -19.42 -21.23
N LEU A 289 -4.56 -20.34 -22.12
CA LEU A 289 -5.62 -21.35 -21.87
C LEU A 289 -5.46 -22.06 -20.54
N LYS A 290 -4.23 -22.49 -20.21
CA LYS A 290 -3.92 -23.17 -18.94
C LYS A 290 -4.17 -22.35 -17.66
N GLU A 291 -4.28 -21.02 -17.76
CA GLU A 291 -4.52 -20.13 -16.63
C GLU A 291 -6.01 -19.81 -16.44
N PHE A 292 -6.89 -20.17 -17.38
CA PHE A 292 -8.33 -19.97 -17.22
C PHE A 292 -8.92 -20.76 -16.03
N SER A 293 -8.32 -21.90 -15.67
CA SER A 293 -8.70 -22.64 -14.47
C SER A 293 -8.56 -21.84 -13.17
N LEU A 294 -7.70 -20.81 -13.12
CA LEU A 294 -7.59 -19.92 -11.97
C LEU A 294 -8.77 -18.94 -11.92
N LEU A 295 -9.24 -18.50 -13.08
CA LEU A 295 -10.44 -17.65 -13.16
C LEU A 295 -11.70 -18.47 -12.84
N GLU A 296 -11.76 -19.71 -13.31
CA GLU A 296 -12.84 -20.65 -13.04
C GLU A 296 -12.99 -20.97 -11.53
N LYS A 297 -11.88 -21.10 -10.81
CA LYS A 297 -11.86 -21.34 -9.37
C LYS A 297 -11.99 -20.07 -8.53
N CYS A 298 -12.02 -18.89 -9.14
CA CYS A 298 -12.08 -17.62 -8.41
C CYS A 298 -13.42 -17.46 -7.67
N SER A 299 -13.33 -17.14 -6.38
CA SER A 299 -14.48 -16.96 -5.49
C SER A 299 -14.83 -15.48 -5.22
N CYS A 300 -14.29 -14.55 -6.02
CA CYS A 300 -14.61 -13.13 -5.84
C CYS A 300 -16.11 -12.85 -6.10
N PRO A 301 -16.67 -11.76 -5.56
CA PRO A 301 -18.09 -11.44 -5.70
C PRO A 301 -18.56 -11.37 -7.16
N ILE A 302 -17.69 -10.93 -8.06
CA ILE A 302 -18.02 -10.87 -9.50
C ILE A 302 -18.05 -12.27 -10.12
N CYS A 303 -17.01 -13.10 -9.88
CA CYS A 303 -16.98 -14.46 -10.41
C CYS A 303 -18.13 -15.33 -9.88
N LYS A 304 -18.56 -15.13 -8.63
CA LYS A 304 -19.72 -15.85 -8.05
C LYS A 304 -21.04 -15.53 -8.77
N LYS A 305 -21.19 -14.31 -9.30
CA LYS A 305 -22.37 -13.92 -10.11
C LYS A 305 -22.37 -14.55 -11.51
N HIS A 306 -21.22 -15.09 -11.95
CA HIS A 306 -21.02 -15.66 -13.27
C HIS A 306 -20.46 -17.09 -13.11
N PRO A 307 -21.30 -18.10 -12.91
CA PRO A 307 -20.83 -19.49 -12.64
C PRO A 307 -20.11 -20.11 -13.84
N ILE A 308 -20.46 -19.73 -15.05
CA ILE A 308 -19.90 -20.24 -16.30
C ILE A 308 -18.65 -19.44 -16.68
N LEU A 309 -17.58 -20.10 -17.15
CA LEU A 309 -16.30 -19.47 -17.48
C LEU A 309 -16.44 -18.41 -18.59
N GLU A 310 -17.24 -18.69 -19.62
CA GLU A 310 -17.52 -17.79 -20.74
C GLU A 310 -18.16 -16.48 -20.26
N ASP A 311 -19.08 -16.55 -19.30
CA ASP A 311 -19.72 -15.38 -18.70
C ASP A 311 -18.71 -14.56 -17.87
N ARG A 312 -17.81 -15.23 -17.13
CA ARG A 312 -16.70 -14.55 -16.41
C ARG A 312 -15.80 -13.81 -17.39
N ILE A 313 -15.43 -14.45 -18.48
CA ILE A 313 -14.59 -13.84 -19.53
C ILE A 313 -15.33 -12.64 -20.13
N SER A 314 -16.60 -12.77 -20.43
CA SER A 314 -17.43 -11.68 -20.95
C SER A 314 -17.54 -10.52 -19.98
N ALA A 315 -17.74 -10.80 -18.67
CA ALA A 315 -17.83 -9.80 -17.60
C ALA A 315 -16.57 -8.94 -17.45
N TYR A 316 -15.41 -9.42 -17.92
CA TYR A 316 -14.13 -8.69 -17.83
C TYR A 316 -13.62 -8.14 -19.17
N SER A 317 -14.17 -8.61 -20.30
CA SER A 317 -13.56 -8.43 -21.64
C SER A 317 -13.92 -7.11 -22.30
N ASN A 318 -15.09 -6.55 -22.05
CA ASN A 318 -15.57 -5.36 -22.73
C ASN A 318 -15.02 -4.07 -22.11
N MET A 319 -14.80 -3.04 -22.95
CA MET A 319 -14.38 -1.71 -22.49
C MET A 319 -15.57 -0.83 -22.01
N LYS A 320 -16.77 -1.40 -21.91
CA LYS A 320 -17.97 -0.70 -21.38
C LYS A 320 -17.84 -0.46 -19.87
N ASN A 321 -18.48 0.58 -19.35
CA ASN A 321 -18.35 1.04 -17.96
C ASN A 321 -18.52 -0.06 -16.89
N GLY A 322 -19.47 -0.98 -17.05
CA GLY A 322 -19.68 -2.08 -16.10
C GLY A 322 -18.48 -3.04 -15.97
N THR A 323 -17.75 -3.28 -17.04
CA THR A 323 -16.58 -4.22 -17.02
C THR A 323 -15.36 -3.64 -16.32
N PHE A 324 -15.20 -2.33 -16.27
CA PHE A 324 -14.21 -1.68 -15.42
C PHE A 324 -14.46 -2.00 -13.95
N PHE A 325 -15.70 -1.86 -13.49
CA PHE A 325 -16.06 -2.14 -12.09
C PHE A 325 -15.85 -3.61 -11.75
N ASN A 326 -16.25 -4.51 -12.64
CA ASN A 326 -16.04 -5.95 -12.47
C ASN A 326 -14.55 -6.29 -12.30
N ARG A 327 -13.69 -5.78 -13.20
CA ARG A 327 -12.23 -5.97 -13.09
C ARG A 327 -11.66 -5.37 -11.81
N ALA A 328 -12.14 -4.18 -11.43
CA ALA A 328 -11.66 -3.48 -10.26
C ALA A 328 -11.96 -4.27 -8.97
N ILE A 329 -13.21 -4.69 -8.77
CA ILE A 329 -13.61 -5.48 -7.60
C ILE A 329 -12.92 -6.84 -7.57
N HIS A 330 -12.82 -7.53 -8.71
CA HIS A 330 -12.05 -8.78 -8.82
C HIS A 330 -10.59 -8.58 -8.39
N ASN A 331 -9.93 -7.54 -8.91
CA ASN A 331 -8.52 -7.26 -8.58
C ASN A 331 -8.33 -6.92 -7.09
N ALA A 332 -9.22 -6.13 -6.50
CA ALA A 332 -9.17 -5.81 -5.08
C ALA A 332 -9.31 -7.07 -4.21
N PHE A 333 -10.28 -7.93 -4.54
CA PHE A 333 -10.48 -9.21 -3.86
C PHE A 333 -9.26 -10.12 -3.97
N VAL A 334 -8.69 -10.29 -5.18
CA VAL A 334 -7.51 -11.14 -5.39
C VAL A 334 -6.31 -10.60 -4.60
N LEU A 335 -6.11 -9.28 -4.51
CA LEU A 335 -5.04 -8.70 -3.69
C LEU A 335 -5.23 -9.01 -2.20
N LYS A 336 -6.46 -9.00 -1.68
CA LYS A 336 -6.74 -9.41 -0.28
C LYS A 336 -6.49 -10.90 -0.06
N GLU A 337 -6.84 -11.75 -1.02
CA GLU A 337 -6.50 -13.18 -0.94
C GLU A 337 -4.97 -13.42 -0.99
N GLU A 338 -4.24 -12.63 -1.77
CA GLU A 338 -2.78 -12.67 -1.81
C GLU A 338 -2.15 -12.26 -0.46
N GLU A 339 -2.67 -11.21 0.18
CA GLU A 339 -2.29 -10.83 1.54
C GLU A 339 -2.52 -11.96 2.55
N LYS A 340 -3.73 -12.54 2.55
CA LYS A 340 -4.10 -13.65 3.43
C LYS A 340 -3.18 -14.86 3.25
N ASN A 341 -2.87 -15.21 1.99
CA ASN A 341 -1.96 -16.30 1.70
C ASN A 341 -0.54 -16.03 2.22
N PHE A 342 -0.07 -14.78 2.11
CA PHE A 342 1.23 -14.39 2.65
C PHE A 342 1.23 -14.41 4.18
N LYS A 343 0.21 -13.85 4.83
CA LYS A 343 0.05 -13.90 6.29
C LYS A 343 0.12 -15.34 6.82
N ASN A 344 -0.58 -16.27 6.17
CA ASN A 344 -0.52 -17.69 6.51
C ASN A 344 0.91 -18.28 6.37
N SER A 345 1.70 -17.81 5.41
CA SER A 345 3.08 -18.26 5.26
C SER A 345 3.99 -17.74 6.38
N VAL A 346 3.76 -16.51 6.86
CA VAL A 346 4.47 -15.95 8.02
C VAL A 346 4.15 -16.75 9.29
N MET A 347 2.87 -16.96 9.58
CA MET A 347 2.43 -17.71 10.77
C MET A 347 2.95 -19.17 10.79
N LYS A 348 3.16 -19.77 9.61
CA LYS A 348 3.70 -21.13 9.47
C LYS A 348 5.23 -21.17 9.34
N ASN A 349 5.91 -20.03 9.41
CA ASN A 349 7.34 -19.90 9.15
C ASN A 349 7.79 -20.45 7.78
N LYS A 350 7.00 -20.20 6.71
CA LYS A 350 7.19 -20.72 5.35
C LYS A 350 7.31 -19.60 4.30
N VAL A 351 7.90 -18.48 4.66
CA VAL A 351 8.00 -17.30 3.76
C VAL A 351 8.86 -17.62 2.53
N LEU A 352 10.00 -18.28 2.69
CA LEU A 352 10.83 -18.67 1.54
C LEU A 352 10.16 -19.71 0.66
N ASP A 353 9.46 -20.68 1.23
CA ASP A 353 8.66 -21.67 0.46
C ASP A 353 7.58 -20.96 -0.37
N PHE A 354 6.96 -19.94 0.19
CA PHE A 354 5.98 -19.12 -0.50
C PHE A 354 6.60 -18.44 -1.74
N PHE A 355 7.77 -17.80 -1.61
CA PHE A 355 8.48 -17.20 -2.75
C PHE A 355 8.93 -18.25 -3.76
N ASN A 356 9.50 -19.37 -3.30
CA ASN A 356 9.95 -20.48 -4.14
C ASN A 356 8.81 -21.05 -4.99
N SER A 357 7.65 -21.30 -4.39
CA SER A 357 6.49 -21.84 -5.11
C SER A 357 6.00 -20.90 -6.23
N ARG A 358 6.11 -19.60 -6.04
CA ARG A 358 5.66 -18.58 -6.99
C ARG A 358 6.71 -18.23 -8.05
N SER A 359 7.99 -18.39 -7.74
CA SER A 359 9.10 -18.14 -8.67
C SER A 359 9.01 -18.97 -9.94
N LYS A 360 8.45 -20.19 -9.86
CA LYS A 360 8.21 -21.08 -10.99
C LYS A 360 7.21 -20.54 -12.02
N LYS A 361 6.35 -19.59 -11.62
CA LYS A 361 5.24 -19.08 -12.44
C LYS A 361 5.33 -17.58 -12.73
N ASN A 362 6.16 -16.83 -11.98
CA ASN A 362 6.21 -15.37 -12.08
C ASN A 362 7.63 -14.86 -11.90
N ARG A 363 8.14 -14.21 -12.97
CA ARG A 363 9.52 -13.68 -13.02
C ARG A 363 9.84 -12.71 -11.87
N SER A 364 8.89 -11.93 -11.39
CA SER A 364 9.14 -11.01 -10.26
C SER A 364 9.51 -11.79 -9.00
N TYR A 365 8.82 -12.88 -8.71
CA TYR A 365 9.16 -13.72 -7.55
C TYR A 365 10.49 -14.44 -7.73
N LEU A 366 10.83 -14.87 -8.95
CA LEU A 366 12.15 -15.45 -9.23
C LEU A 366 13.28 -14.46 -8.90
N VAL A 367 13.14 -13.19 -9.29
CA VAL A 367 14.11 -12.14 -8.98
C VAL A 367 14.19 -11.89 -7.49
N PHE A 368 13.04 -11.76 -6.82
CA PHE A 368 12.98 -11.46 -5.39
C PHE A 368 13.50 -12.63 -4.54
N ASN A 369 13.19 -13.86 -4.92
CA ASN A 369 13.70 -15.04 -4.24
C ASN A 369 15.23 -15.10 -4.25
N LYS A 370 15.85 -14.89 -5.41
CA LYS A 370 17.32 -14.81 -5.54
C LYS A 370 17.93 -13.72 -4.64
N TYR A 371 17.24 -12.59 -4.49
CA TYR A 371 17.70 -11.53 -3.60
C TYR A 371 17.55 -11.93 -2.12
N LEU A 372 16.43 -12.53 -1.72
CA LEU A 372 16.23 -13.00 -0.36
C LEU A 372 17.28 -14.06 0.02
N GLU A 373 17.52 -15.05 -0.85
CA GLU A 373 18.56 -16.07 -0.67
C GLU A 373 19.99 -15.45 -0.50
N ASN A 374 20.35 -14.48 -1.34
CA ASN A 374 21.69 -13.87 -1.35
C ASN A 374 21.96 -12.93 -0.16
N PHE A 375 20.94 -12.45 0.53
CA PHE A 375 21.10 -11.51 1.65
C PHE A 375 20.97 -12.16 3.04
N GLY A 376 21.10 -13.48 3.12
CA GLY A 376 21.24 -14.18 4.40
C GLY A 376 19.92 -14.50 5.10
N PHE A 377 18.82 -14.51 4.36
CA PHE A 377 17.57 -15.06 4.85
C PHE A 377 17.53 -16.60 4.80
N ASN A 378 18.70 -17.23 4.64
CA ASN A 378 18.91 -18.67 4.48
C ASN A 378 19.42 -19.35 5.75
N THR A 379 19.00 -18.98 6.92
CA THR A 379 19.39 -19.78 8.11
C THR A 379 18.21 -19.99 9.03
#